data_81f1ca0bd2794bab5f8fdea649957f2d
#
_entry.id   81f1ca0bd2794bab5f8fdea649957f2d
#
_cell.length_a   1.000
_cell.length_b   1.000
_cell.length_c   1.000
_cell.angle_alpha   90.00
_cell.angle_beta   90.00
_cell.angle_gamma   90.00
#
_symmetry.space_group_name_H-M   'P 1'
#
loop_
_entity.id
_entity.type
_entity.pdbx_description
1 polymer ?
#
loop_
_entity_poly.entity_id
_entity_poly.type
_entity_poly.pdbx_seq_one_letter_code
_entity_poly.pdbx_strand_id
1 'polypeptide(L)'
;MHGVFEENAGVFPKVFENEDDYFSYLSETAIFTVTRGEVTYYFEPIRAKDYLNKPAIQAWSIHGKEVSIQPSEDDFQTHRSYQFQDLTTRGTVEFRSVCTQPFSATFAPAALHLGLLVNLEALESILKGTSLFEVFDYDYPRIRCLFSKKKISKTDLKLILPFKILSSA
;
A
#
# COMPACT_ATOMS: atom_id res chain seq x y z
N MET A 1 -1.21 10.41 7.10
CA MET A 1 -2.55 9.84 7.29
C MET A 1 -2.35 8.35 7.53
N HIS A 2 -2.50 7.88 8.75
CA HIS A 2 -2.50 6.44 9.01
C HIS A 2 -3.77 5.88 8.39
N GLY A 3 -3.65 4.83 7.59
CA GLY A 3 -4.82 4.21 7.01
C GLY A 3 -5.82 3.85 8.10
N VAL A 4 -7.09 4.08 7.84
CA VAL A 4 -8.19 3.72 8.74
C VAL A 4 -8.22 2.21 8.99
N PHE A 5 -7.52 1.45 8.16
CA PHE A 5 -7.42 0.00 8.22
C PHE A 5 -6.05 -0.41 7.66
N GLU A 6 -5.23 -1.11 8.44
CA GLU A 6 -3.84 -1.42 8.07
C GLU A 6 -3.74 -2.24 6.78
N GLU A 7 -4.68 -3.13 6.55
CA GLU A 7 -4.74 -3.97 5.35
C GLU A 7 -4.98 -3.18 4.05
N ASN A 8 -5.49 -1.95 4.16
CA ASN A 8 -5.73 -1.09 3.00
C ASN A 8 -4.53 -0.21 2.63
N ALA A 9 -3.43 -0.25 3.38
CA ALA A 9 -2.35 0.71 3.21
C ALA A 9 -0.95 0.07 3.29
N GLY A 10 -0.04 0.63 2.51
CA GLY A 10 1.38 0.31 2.57
C GLY A 10 1.80 -0.83 1.65
N VAL A 11 2.90 -1.50 2.00
CA VAL A 11 3.44 -2.60 1.22
C VAL A 11 2.60 -3.87 1.39
N PHE A 12 2.62 -4.71 0.38
CA PHE A 12 1.98 -6.02 0.46
C PHE A 12 2.58 -6.85 1.61
N PRO A 13 1.76 -7.66 2.30
CA PRO A 13 2.22 -8.46 3.44
C PRO A 13 3.13 -9.62 3.03
N LYS A 14 3.07 -10.04 1.78
CA LYS A 14 3.83 -11.16 1.23
C LYS A 14 3.97 -11.04 -0.28
N VAL A 15 4.79 -11.89 -0.87
CA VAL A 15 4.77 -12.14 -2.32
C VAL A 15 3.57 -13.03 -2.63
N PHE A 16 2.76 -12.66 -3.62
CA PHE A 16 1.62 -13.46 -4.07
C PHE A 16 2.08 -14.48 -5.12
N GLU A 17 1.67 -15.73 -4.96
CA GLU A 17 2.05 -16.81 -5.86
C GLU A 17 1.18 -16.86 -7.12
N ASN A 18 -0.07 -16.43 -7.01
CA ASN A 18 -1.06 -16.44 -8.08
C ASN A 18 -2.18 -15.42 -7.82
N GLU A 19 -3.13 -15.32 -8.74
CA GLU A 19 -4.27 -14.42 -8.66
C GLU A 19 -5.20 -14.74 -7.48
N ASP A 20 -5.43 -16.02 -7.18
CA ASP A 20 -6.32 -16.43 -6.09
C ASP A 20 -5.75 -15.99 -4.73
N ASP A 21 -4.45 -16.08 -4.56
CA ASP A 21 -3.75 -15.63 -3.38
C ASP A 21 -3.87 -14.10 -3.21
N TYR A 22 -3.77 -13.36 -4.31
CA TYR A 22 -4.00 -11.92 -4.31
C TYR A 22 -5.46 -11.55 -4.02
N PHE A 23 -6.44 -12.25 -4.62
CA PHE A 23 -7.86 -12.04 -4.33
C PHE A 23 -8.22 -12.39 -2.88
N SER A 24 -7.63 -13.45 -2.35
CA SER A 24 -7.77 -13.80 -0.93
C SER A 24 -7.31 -12.65 -0.03
N TYR A 25 -6.16 -12.05 -0.33
CA TYR A 25 -5.70 -10.86 0.37
C TYR A 25 -6.67 -9.67 0.22
N LEU A 26 -7.15 -9.38 -1.00
CA LEU A 26 -8.10 -8.29 -1.23
C LEU A 26 -9.39 -8.47 -0.44
N SER A 27 -9.83 -9.70 -0.24
CA SER A 27 -11.05 -9.99 0.54
C SER A 27 -10.94 -9.57 2.02
N GLU A 28 -9.73 -9.49 2.55
CA GLU A 28 -9.46 -9.04 3.93
C GLU A 28 -9.31 -7.53 4.04
N THR A 29 -9.16 -6.79 2.94
CA THR A 29 -9.13 -5.32 2.96
C THR A 29 -10.51 -4.76 3.29
N ALA A 30 -10.56 -3.50 3.75
CA ALA A 30 -11.79 -2.91 4.21
C ALA A 30 -12.42 -1.95 3.19
N ILE A 31 -13.75 -1.98 3.12
CA ILE A 31 -14.58 -0.94 2.53
C ILE A 31 -15.03 -0.02 3.67
N PHE A 32 -14.91 1.29 3.49
CA PHE A 32 -15.35 2.30 4.45
C PHE A 32 -15.95 3.56 3.78
N THR A 33 -16.11 3.51 2.46
CA THR A 33 -16.71 4.59 1.68
C THR A 33 -17.28 4.06 0.37
N VAL A 34 -18.41 4.63 -0.06
CA VAL A 34 -19.04 4.36 -1.35
C VAL A 34 -19.55 5.65 -1.95
N THR A 35 -19.68 5.66 -3.27
CA THR A 35 -20.28 6.78 -3.99
C THR A 35 -21.62 6.37 -4.57
N ARG A 36 -22.66 7.19 -4.34
CA ARG A 36 -24.00 7.02 -4.90
C ARG A 36 -24.37 8.32 -5.61
N GLY A 37 -24.44 8.25 -6.95
CA GLY A 37 -24.53 9.46 -7.76
C GLY A 37 -23.32 10.34 -7.58
N GLU A 38 -23.50 11.59 -7.16
CA GLU A 38 -22.40 12.53 -6.90
C GLU A 38 -22.01 12.62 -5.41
N VAL A 39 -22.65 11.84 -4.54
CA VAL A 39 -22.43 11.91 -3.10
C VAL A 39 -21.59 10.75 -2.62
N THR A 40 -20.52 11.06 -1.89
CA THR A 40 -19.70 10.08 -1.19
C THR A 40 -20.17 9.93 0.25
N TYR A 41 -20.37 8.71 0.66
CA TYR A 41 -20.78 8.30 2.00
C TYR A 41 -19.66 7.53 2.68
N TYR A 42 -19.52 7.74 3.98
CA TYR A 42 -18.49 7.13 4.84
C TYR A 42 -19.19 6.29 5.91
N PHE A 43 -18.56 5.19 6.31
CA PHE A 43 -19.04 4.30 7.34
C PHE A 43 -17.88 3.59 8.04
N GLU A 44 -18.16 2.90 9.14
CA GLU A 44 -17.15 2.11 9.84
C GLU A 44 -16.58 1.02 8.92
N PRO A 45 -15.25 0.78 8.95
CA PRO A 45 -14.62 -0.18 8.07
C PRO A 45 -15.24 -1.59 8.17
N ILE A 46 -15.57 -2.17 7.03
CA ILE A 46 -16.11 -3.52 6.90
C ILE A 46 -15.21 -4.30 5.95
N ARG A 47 -14.79 -5.50 6.32
CA ARG A 47 -13.98 -6.34 5.43
C ARG A 47 -14.73 -6.65 4.13
N ALA A 48 -14.03 -6.65 3.01
CA ALA A 48 -14.65 -6.86 1.70
C ALA A 48 -15.45 -8.16 1.63
N LYS A 49 -14.93 -9.25 2.21
CA LYS A 49 -15.63 -10.56 2.27
C LYS A 49 -16.95 -10.53 3.05
N ASP A 50 -17.11 -9.60 3.99
CA ASP A 50 -18.29 -9.48 4.86
C ASP A 50 -19.27 -8.42 4.36
N TYR A 51 -18.85 -7.59 3.41
CA TYR A 51 -19.56 -6.40 2.99
C TYR A 51 -20.94 -6.71 2.41
N LEU A 52 -21.00 -7.59 1.42
CA LEU A 52 -22.26 -7.96 0.75
C LEU A 52 -23.23 -8.73 1.66
N ASN A 53 -22.75 -9.30 2.76
CA ASN A 53 -23.58 -10.01 3.72
C ASN A 53 -24.32 -9.09 4.69
N LYS A 54 -24.02 -7.78 4.66
CA LYS A 54 -24.72 -6.80 5.51
C LYS A 54 -26.07 -6.46 4.89
N PRO A 55 -27.19 -6.54 5.64
CA PRO A 55 -28.52 -6.16 5.12
C PRO A 55 -28.61 -4.66 4.86
N ALA A 56 -27.93 -3.86 5.65
CA ALA A 56 -27.81 -2.41 5.52
C ALA A 56 -26.61 -1.92 6.32
N ILE A 57 -26.05 -0.77 5.90
CA ILE A 57 -24.91 -0.12 6.53
C ILE A 57 -25.30 1.31 6.87
N GLN A 58 -25.11 1.70 8.12
CA GLN A 58 -25.24 3.09 8.55
C GLN A 58 -24.05 3.90 8.04
N ALA A 59 -24.33 4.97 7.31
CA ALA A 59 -23.32 5.77 6.67
C ALA A 59 -23.62 7.27 6.78
N TRP A 60 -22.60 8.09 6.56
CA TRP A 60 -22.69 9.56 6.67
C TRP A 60 -22.13 10.22 5.44
N SER A 61 -22.80 11.24 4.93
CA SER A 61 -22.23 12.13 3.92
C SER A 61 -21.14 13.03 4.55
N ILE A 62 -20.33 13.69 3.70
CA ILE A 62 -19.34 14.69 4.15
C ILE A 62 -19.97 15.84 4.97
N HIS A 63 -21.28 16.08 4.80
CA HIS A 63 -22.03 17.08 5.56
C HIS A 63 -22.70 16.52 6.82
N GLY A 64 -22.39 15.29 7.21
CA GLY A 64 -22.94 14.64 8.40
C GLY A 64 -24.37 14.12 8.24
N LYS A 65 -24.93 14.13 7.02
CA LYS A 65 -26.24 13.51 6.78
C LYS A 65 -26.13 11.99 6.91
N GLU A 66 -26.91 11.45 7.83
CA GLU A 66 -26.99 10.02 8.08
C GLU A 66 -27.94 9.34 7.08
N VAL A 67 -27.52 8.19 6.56
CA VAL A 67 -28.29 7.38 5.60
C VAL A 67 -28.05 5.90 5.86
N SER A 68 -29.00 5.08 5.46
CA SER A 68 -28.85 3.62 5.42
C SER A 68 -28.56 3.21 3.98
N ILE A 69 -27.46 2.51 3.75
CA ILE A 69 -27.01 2.06 2.44
C ILE A 69 -27.13 0.54 2.37
N GLN A 70 -27.71 0.04 1.28
CA GLN A 70 -27.66 -1.38 0.94
C GLN A 70 -26.36 -1.65 0.17
N PRO A 71 -25.52 -2.62 0.60
CA PRO A 71 -24.35 -3.04 -0.14
C PRO A 71 -24.66 -3.48 -1.57
N SER A 72 -23.76 -3.19 -2.49
CA SER A 72 -23.85 -3.60 -3.88
C SER A 72 -22.47 -4.01 -4.40
N GLU A 73 -22.42 -4.90 -5.37
CA GLU A 73 -21.16 -5.29 -6.04
C GLU A 73 -20.46 -4.10 -6.69
N ASP A 74 -21.23 -3.12 -7.19
CA ASP A 74 -20.67 -1.90 -7.78
C ASP A 74 -19.83 -1.07 -6.79
N ASP A 75 -20.05 -1.26 -5.49
CA ASP A 75 -19.30 -0.56 -4.45
C ASP A 75 -17.83 -0.95 -4.43
N PHE A 76 -17.50 -2.13 -4.90
CA PHE A 76 -16.12 -2.58 -5.02
C PHE A 76 -15.28 -1.75 -6.00
N GLN A 77 -15.89 -1.05 -6.92
CA GLN A 77 -15.18 -0.10 -7.78
C GLN A 77 -14.62 1.07 -6.96
N THR A 78 -15.42 1.62 -6.06
CA THR A 78 -15.02 2.69 -5.15
C THR A 78 -14.04 2.21 -4.09
N HIS A 79 -14.29 1.01 -3.52
CA HIS A 79 -13.41 0.40 -2.53
C HIS A 79 -11.96 0.34 -3.03
N ARG A 80 -11.75 -0.09 -4.26
CA ARG A 80 -10.41 -0.18 -4.86
C ARG A 80 -9.70 1.17 -4.95
N SER A 81 -10.42 2.27 -5.05
CA SER A 81 -9.87 3.62 -5.12
C SER A 81 -9.20 4.08 -3.83
N TYR A 82 -9.50 3.44 -2.70
CA TYR A 82 -8.97 3.80 -1.38
C TYR A 82 -7.90 2.84 -0.87
N GLN A 83 -7.48 1.89 -1.68
CA GLN A 83 -6.31 1.07 -1.40
C GLN A 83 -5.05 1.85 -1.78
N PHE A 84 -4.28 2.23 -0.79
CA PHE A 84 -2.99 2.91 -0.98
C PHE A 84 -1.88 1.88 -1.24
N GLN A 85 -2.10 1.03 -2.23
CA GLN A 85 -1.16 0.00 -2.64
C GLN A 85 -0.51 0.38 -3.96
N ASP A 86 0.67 -0.18 -4.21
CA ASP A 86 1.45 0.12 -5.40
C ASP A 86 0.83 -0.48 -6.67
N LEU A 87 0.09 -1.59 -6.56
CA LEU A 87 -0.64 -2.18 -7.69
C LEU A 87 -2.05 -1.55 -7.78
N THR A 88 -2.34 -0.93 -8.90
CA THR A 88 -3.66 -0.34 -9.17
C THR A 88 -4.62 -1.35 -9.78
N THR A 89 -5.91 -1.08 -9.70
CA THR A 89 -6.96 -1.90 -10.34
C THR A 89 -6.88 -1.93 -11.87
N ARG A 90 -6.11 -1.02 -12.47
CA ARG A 90 -5.84 -0.98 -13.91
C ARG A 90 -4.66 -1.85 -14.32
N GLY A 91 -4.06 -2.59 -13.37
CA GLY A 91 -2.88 -3.41 -13.61
C GLY A 91 -1.59 -2.60 -13.76
N THR A 92 -1.58 -1.35 -13.30
CA THR A 92 -0.38 -0.50 -13.31
C THR A 92 0.24 -0.43 -11.92
N VAL A 93 1.57 -0.33 -11.86
CA VAL A 93 2.30 -0.09 -10.62
C VAL A 93 2.47 1.41 -10.42
N GLU A 94 2.07 1.91 -9.26
CA GLU A 94 2.25 3.31 -8.85
C GLU A 94 3.38 3.42 -7.82
N PHE A 95 4.40 4.20 -8.15
CA PHE A 95 5.48 4.52 -7.22
C PHE A 95 5.12 5.75 -6.39
N ARG A 96 4.68 5.54 -5.15
CA ARG A 96 4.19 6.60 -4.24
C ARG A 96 5.22 7.06 -3.20
N SER A 97 6.36 6.39 -3.13
CA SER A 97 7.35 6.59 -2.06
C SER A 97 8.28 7.79 -2.28
N VAL A 98 8.14 8.50 -3.38
CA VAL A 98 9.06 9.59 -3.73
C VAL A 98 8.54 10.93 -3.26
N CYS A 99 9.39 11.67 -2.54
CA CYS A 99 9.08 13.04 -2.10
C CYS A 99 9.07 14.03 -3.27
N THR A 100 8.37 15.14 -3.07
CA THR A 100 8.43 16.31 -3.98
C THR A 100 9.88 16.73 -4.20
N GLN A 101 10.26 16.90 -5.45
CA GLN A 101 11.60 17.32 -5.85
C GLN A 101 11.63 18.81 -6.21
N PRO A 102 12.80 19.48 -6.12
CA PRO A 102 12.99 20.79 -6.72
C PRO A 102 12.69 20.77 -8.22
N PHE A 103 12.29 21.89 -8.79
CA PHE A 103 11.93 21.97 -10.22
C PHE A 103 13.04 21.44 -11.15
N SER A 104 14.31 21.75 -10.83
CA SER A 104 15.47 21.26 -11.58
C SER A 104 15.68 19.74 -11.54
N ALA A 105 15.06 19.04 -10.58
CA ALA A 105 15.16 17.60 -10.38
C ALA A 105 13.82 16.87 -10.56
N THR A 106 12.85 17.49 -11.22
CA THR A 106 11.46 16.95 -11.36
C THR A 106 11.45 15.54 -11.96
N PHE A 107 12.36 15.21 -12.87
CA PHE A 107 12.42 13.89 -13.51
C PHE A 107 13.30 12.87 -12.77
N ALA A 108 13.99 13.26 -11.69
CA ALA A 108 14.86 12.35 -10.95
C ALA A 108 14.12 11.11 -10.41
N PRO A 109 12.87 11.22 -9.85
CA PRO A 109 12.09 10.06 -9.44
C PRO A 109 11.80 9.09 -10.59
N ALA A 110 11.37 9.60 -11.73
CA ALA A 110 11.08 8.77 -12.90
C ALA A 110 12.32 8.05 -13.41
N ALA A 111 13.46 8.75 -13.48
CA ALA A 111 14.73 8.16 -13.87
C ALA A 111 15.20 7.08 -12.89
N LEU A 112 15.04 7.31 -11.57
CA LEU A 112 15.37 6.33 -10.54
C LEU A 112 14.54 5.05 -10.73
N HIS A 113 13.21 5.19 -10.81
CA HIS A 113 12.31 4.04 -10.94
C HIS A 113 12.52 3.28 -12.25
N LEU A 114 12.74 4.00 -13.35
CA LEU A 114 13.10 3.37 -14.62
C LEU A 114 14.42 2.61 -14.51
N GLY A 115 15.44 3.21 -13.89
CA GLY A 115 16.73 2.56 -13.64
C GLY A 115 16.60 1.28 -12.82
N LEU A 116 15.77 1.27 -11.79
CA LEU A 116 15.47 0.07 -10.99
C LEU A 116 14.75 -1.00 -11.82
N LEU A 117 13.74 -0.61 -12.62
CA LEU A 117 12.96 -1.53 -13.45
C LEU A 117 13.80 -2.22 -14.52
N VAL A 118 14.67 -1.50 -15.20
CA VAL A 118 15.52 -2.10 -16.26
C VAL A 118 16.68 -2.94 -15.71
N ASN A 119 16.94 -2.87 -14.39
CA ASN A 119 17.99 -3.60 -13.72
C ASN A 119 17.44 -4.50 -12.60
N LEU A 120 16.22 -5.04 -12.74
CA LEU A 120 15.56 -5.82 -11.68
C LEU A 120 16.39 -7.00 -11.19
N GLU A 121 17.02 -7.77 -12.10
CA GLU A 121 17.85 -8.92 -11.73
C GLU A 121 19.06 -8.52 -10.88
N ALA A 122 19.73 -7.43 -11.26
CA ALA A 122 20.85 -6.89 -10.51
C ALA A 122 20.39 -6.36 -9.15
N LEU A 123 19.26 -5.65 -9.10
CA LEU A 123 18.65 -5.17 -7.85
C LEU A 123 18.30 -6.33 -6.92
N GLU A 124 17.66 -7.37 -7.43
CA GLU A 124 17.31 -8.56 -6.66
C GLU A 124 18.54 -9.24 -6.07
N SER A 125 19.59 -9.40 -6.88
CA SER A 125 20.87 -9.97 -6.44
C SER A 125 21.50 -9.15 -5.32
N ILE A 126 21.50 -7.82 -5.44
CA ILE A 126 22.01 -6.91 -4.41
C ILE A 126 21.18 -7.04 -3.13
N LEU A 127 19.85 -7.03 -3.24
CA LEU A 127 18.95 -7.12 -2.09
C LEU A 127 19.12 -8.44 -1.36
N LYS A 128 19.17 -9.58 -2.05
CA LYS A 128 19.41 -10.90 -1.48
C LYS A 128 20.72 -11.02 -0.72
N GLY A 129 21.75 -10.27 -1.16
CA GLY A 129 23.04 -10.21 -0.47
C GLY A 129 23.09 -9.22 0.71
N THR A 130 21.98 -8.60 1.09
CA THR A 130 21.97 -7.66 2.23
C THR A 130 21.58 -8.33 3.53
N SER A 131 22.17 -7.88 4.63
CA SER A 131 21.82 -8.33 5.97
C SER A 131 20.33 -8.07 6.33
N LEU A 132 19.69 -7.13 5.66
CA LEU A 132 18.27 -6.86 5.86
C LEU A 132 17.42 -8.08 5.47
N PHE A 133 17.65 -8.63 4.27
CA PHE A 133 16.90 -9.81 3.81
C PHE A 133 17.37 -11.10 4.46
N GLU A 134 18.64 -11.22 4.86
CA GLU A 134 19.11 -12.35 5.68
C GLU A 134 18.39 -12.44 7.03
N VAL A 135 18.07 -11.29 7.67
CA VAL A 135 17.42 -11.23 8.99
C VAL A 135 15.91 -11.29 8.90
N PHE A 136 15.32 -10.65 7.92
CA PHE A 136 13.86 -10.47 7.82
C PHE A 136 13.21 -11.33 6.75
N ASP A 137 14.01 -12.02 5.93
CA ASP A 137 13.51 -12.71 4.75
C ASP A 137 12.64 -11.74 3.91
N TYR A 138 11.50 -12.15 3.44
CA TYR A 138 10.53 -11.28 2.74
C TYR A 138 9.40 -10.81 3.66
N ASP A 139 9.64 -10.73 4.98
CA ASP A 139 8.67 -10.20 5.94
C ASP A 139 8.59 -8.66 5.81
N TYR A 140 7.91 -8.20 4.76
CA TYR A 140 7.74 -6.78 4.46
C TYR A 140 7.09 -5.98 5.60
N PRO A 141 6.10 -6.49 6.35
CA PRO A 141 5.56 -5.79 7.52
C PRO A 141 6.62 -5.49 8.57
N ARG A 142 7.51 -6.44 8.86
CA ARG A 142 8.61 -6.21 9.82
C ARG A 142 9.64 -5.23 9.29
N ILE A 143 10.00 -5.32 8.00
CA ILE A 143 10.91 -4.38 7.34
C ILE A 143 10.30 -2.96 7.40
N ARG A 144 9.02 -2.81 7.08
CA ARG A 144 8.31 -1.53 7.17
C ARG A 144 8.32 -0.96 8.59
N CYS A 145 8.06 -1.76 9.60
CA CYS A 145 8.13 -1.35 11.00
C CYS A 145 9.53 -0.84 11.37
N LEU A 146 10.60 -1.42 10.83
CA LEU A 146 11.96 -0.95 11.03
C LEU A 146 12.15 0.47 10.48
N PHE A 147 11.71 0.72 9.25
CA PHE A 147 11.85 2.03 8.57
C PHE A 147 10.91 3.11 9.11
N SER A 148 9.78 2.75 9.72
CA SER A 148 8.81 3.70 10.29
C SER A 148 9.18 4.20 11.70
N LYS A 149 10.21 3.66 12.34
CA LYS A 149 10.64 4.08 13.68
C LYS A 149 11.11 5.53 13.70
N LYS A 150 10.62 6.33 14.64
CA LYS A 150 11.08 7.72 14.87
C LYS A 150 12.54 7.81 15.28
N LYS A 151 13.05 6.78 15.98
CA LYS A 151 14.45 6.64 16.38
C LYS A 151 14.93 5.26 15.95
N ILE A 152 15.94 5.23 15.10
CA ILE A 152 16.57 4.01 14.64
C ILE A 152 17.70 3.66 15.62
N SER A 153 17.69 2.46 16.19
CA SER A 153 18.75 2.00 17.08
C SER A 153 20.07 1.80 16.31
N LYS A 154 21.21 1.76 17.03
CA LYS A 154 22.50 1.45 16.40
C LYS A 154 22.52 0.08 15.74
N THR A 155 21.78 -0.88 16.28
CA THR A 155 21.64 -2.22 15.72
C THR A 155 20.82 -2.20 14.43
N ASP A 156 19.68 -1.50 14.44
CA ASP A 156 18.84 -1.32 13.24
C ASP A 156 19.60 -0.55 12.14
N LEU A 157 20.42 0.44 12.53
CA LEU A 157 21.24 1.20 11.59
C LEU A 157 22.25 0.31 10.85
N LYS A 158 22.80 -0.70 11.50
CA LYS A 158 23.73 -1.66 10.86
C LYS A 158 23.03 -2.50 9.78
N LEU A 159 21.73 -2.77 9.92
CA LEU A 159 20.93 -3.48 8.91
C LEU A 159 20.62 -2.60 7.71
N ILE A 160 20.53 -1.28 7.91
CA ILE A 160 20.14 -0.29 6.89
C ILE A 160 21.37 0.30 6.19
N LEU A 161 22.51 0.37 6.85
CA LEU A 161 23.73 1.03 6.36
C LEU A 161 24.29 0.50 5.04
N PRO A 162 24.16 -0.79 4.66
CA PRO A 162 24.61 -1.25 3.34
C PRO A 162 23.98 -0.44 2.18
N PHE A 163 22.80 0.13 2.38
CA PHE A 163 22.13 0.98 1.39
C PHE A 163 22.70 2.40 1.28
N LYS A 164 23.43 2.89 2.30
CA LYS A 164 24.08 4.23 2.25
C LYS A 164 25.37 4.25 1.45
N ILE A 165 26.05 3.13 1.32
CA ILE A 165 27.34 3.05 0.63
C ILE A 165 27.15 3.17 -0.89
N LEU A 166 25.99 2.79 -1.42
CA LEU A 166 25.68 2.90 -2.85
C LEU A 166 25.26 4.32 -3.27
N SER A 167 25.00 5.23 -2.33
CA SER A 167 24.64 6.62 -2.63
C SER A 167 25.82 7.61 -2.62
N SER A 168 27.03 7.13 -2.38
CA SER A 168 28.25 7.95 -2.26
C SER A 168 29.34 7.58 -3.28
N ALA A 169 29.00 6.83 -4.33
CA ALA A 169 29.92 6.50 -5.44
C ALA A 169 29.58 7.26 -6.72
#